data_4fc7c1db799ef98697831acd90d2b0b4
#
_entry.id   4fc7c1db799ef98697831acd90d2b0b4
#
_cell.length_a   1.000
_cell.length_b   1.000
_cell.length_c   1.000
_cell.angle_alpha   90.00
_cell.angle_beta   90.00
_cell.angle_gamma   90.00
#
_symmetry.space_group_name_H-M   'P 1'
#
loop_
_entity.id
_entity.type
_entity.pdbx_description
1 polymer ?
#
loop_
_entity_poly.entity_id
_entity_poly.type
_entity_poly.pdbx_seq_one_letter_code
_entity_poly.pdbx_strand_id
1 'polypeptide(L)'
;MRSTATTILGAGAALALLLTACEGEGAGGGGGGGDADAAPEDMTVGVAMPTQTYERWLQDGGNIEEGLEDLGYTVDLQYADDDIPTQSQQIDQMITQEVDALIVASIDGSALTSQLDAAAAAGIPVIAYDRLLTNSEDVDFYVTFDNYEVGVNQARSLLYGLGILDENFDEADDAPEGPLNIELFAGSLDDSNSHHFWQGAIDTLEPYLEDGTLEIPSGQDTIQQAATQRWEQETAQERMENLLTTHYSGDTELDGVLTPADPLSRGIITALRNDGQGPTIEEGMPIVTGQDAEIASISLIEQGIQHSTIFKDTRLLAEEAVRAAEAYLQGEEPEPNDTETYDNGEIVVPSYLLDVEMVLQDNYEEILVDSGYYTEEQVESGQL
;
A
#
# COMPACT_ATOMS: atom_id res chain seq x y z
N MET A 1 -81.70 13.72 -46.99
CA MET A 1 -82.49 14.97 -46.78
C MET A 1 -81.51 15.98 -46.16
N ARG A 2 -81.27 16.97 -46.97
CA ARG A 2 -81.17 18.42 -46.76
C ARG A 2 -80.28 18.84 -45.55
N SER A 3 -79.11 19.44 -45.89
CA SER A 3 -78.92 20.91 -46.07
C SER A 3 -78.69 21.58 -44.68
N THR A 4 -77.72 22.38 -44.43
CA THR A 4 -77.25 23.59 -45.12
C THR A 4 -75.91 24.07 -44.53
N ALA A 5 -75.10 24.71 -45.37
CA ALA A 5 -73.89 25.43 -45.04
C ALA A 5 -74.20 26.73 -44.29
N THR A 6 -73.21 27.23 -43.53
CA THR A 6 -73.03 28.67 -43.35
C THR A 6 -71.57 29.00 -43.12
N THR A 7 -71.03 29.78 -44.01
CA THR A 7 -69.71 30.38 -44.02
C THR A 7 -69.75 31.69 -43.21
N ILE A 8 -68.79 31.94 -42.37
CA ILE A 8 -68.42 33.31 -41.93
C ILE A 8 -66.93 33.47 -41.95
N LEU A 9 -66.43 34.43 -42.73
CA LEU A 9 -65.08 35.00 -42.76
C LEU A 9 -64.78 35.80 -41.48
N GLY A 10 -63.54 35.73 -41.01
CA GLY A 10 -63.05 36.67 -40.03
C GLY A 10 -61.50 36.62 -39.97
N ALA A 11 -60.93 37.78 -40.36
CA ALA A 11 -59.51 38.05 -40.59
C ALA A 11 -58.56 37.90 -39.44
N GLY A 12 -57.35 37.45 -39.73
CA GLY A 12 -56.07 38.13 -39.52
C GLY A 12 -55.44 38.17 -38.13
N ALA A 13 -54.39 37.43 -37.99
CA ALA A 13 -53.12 37.88 -37.37
C ALA A 13 -52.02 36.82 -37.60
N ALA A 14 -51.03 37.19 -38.38
CA ALA A 14 -49.81 36.40 -38.57
C ALA A 14 -48.92 36.56 -37.36
N LEU A 15 -48.61 35.44 -36.69
CA LEU A 15 -47.51 35.37 -35.70
C LEU A 15 -46.46 34.45 -36.29
N ALA A 16 -45.31 35.02 -36.67
CA ALA A 16 -44.16 34.29 -37.18
C ALA A 16 -43.47 33.59 -35.99
N LEU A 17 -43.54 32.24 -35.96
CA LEU A 17 -42.72 31.40 -35.14
C LEU A 17 -41.40 31.18 -35.87
N LEU A 18 -40.32 31.75 -35.37
CA LEU A 18 -38.95 31.41 -35.70
C LEU A 18 -38.62 30.05 -35.11
N LEU A 19 -38.60 29.04 -35.96
CA LEU A 19 -37.97 27.74 -35.64
C LEU A 19 -36.47 27.93 -35.81
N THR A 20 -35.74 28.07 -34.71
CA THR A 20 -34.29 27.81 -34.66
C THR A 20 -34.10 26.32 -34.63
N ALA A 21 -33.69 25.75 -35.75
CA ALA A 21 -33.12 24.41 -35.79
C ALA A 21 -31.72 24.47 -35.14
N CYS A 22 -31.56 23.83 -33.98
CA CYS A 22 -30.22 23.43 -33.52
C CYS A 22 -29.85 22.19 -34.30
N GLU A 23 -28.93 22.31 -35.24
CA GLU A 23 -28.13 21.20 -35.73
C GLU A 23 -27.27 20.69 -34.56
N GLY A 24 -27.57 19.52 -34.03
CA GLY A 24 -26.72 18.79 -33.15
C GLY A 24 -25.65 18.11 -33.98
N GLU A 25 -24.43 18.62 -33.96
CA GLU A 25 -23.26 17.86 -34.31
C GLU A 25 -23.04 16.81 -33.22
N GLY A 26 -23.19 15.54 -33.58
CA GLY A 26 -22.77 14.44 -32.78
C GLY A 26 -21.24 14.40 -32.72
N ALA A 27 -20.68 14.76 -31.57
CA ALA A 27 -19.33 14.38 -31.22
C ALA A 27 -19.42 13.12 -30.33
N GLY A 28 -19.04 11.97 -30.90
CA GLY A 28 -18.70 10.80 -30.11
C GLY A 28 -17.34 11.07 -29.49
N GLY A 29 -17.23 10.83 -28.21
CA GLY A 29 -16.02 10.84 -27.45
C GLY A 29 -16.42 10.33 -26.06
N GLY A 30 -16.18 9.03 -25.80
CA GLY A 30 -16.35 8.46 -24.49
C GLY A 30 -15.30 9.07 -23.55
N GLY A 31 -15.75 9.51 -22.42
CA GLY A 31 -15.02 9.91 -21.27
C GLY A 31 -16.05 9.93 -20.15
N GLY A 32 -16.20 8.80 -19.45
CA GLY A 32 -16.92 8.75 -18.21
C GLY A 32 -16.05 9.45 -17.18
N GLY A 33 -16.41 10.61 -16.79
CA GLY A 33 -15.96 11.32 -15.62
C GLY A 33 -17.22 11.87 -14.99
N GLY A 34 -17.22 11.99 -13.64
CA GLY A 34 -18.27 12.68 -12.92
C GLY A 34 -18.64 14.03 -13.57
N ASP A 35 -19.78 14.56 -13.24
CA ASP A 35 -20.23 15.83 -13.74
C ASP A 35 -19.28 16.93 -13.21
N ALA A 36 -18.23 17.27 -13.97
CA ALA A 36 -17.19 18.24 -13.57
C ALA A 36 -17.76 19.61 -13.14
N ASP A 37 -19.05 19.84 -13.33
CA ASP A 37 -19.79 21.00 -12.88
C ASP A 37 -20.54 20.75 -11.56
N ALA A 38 -20.51 19.51 -10.99
CA ALA A 38 -21.14 19.21 -9.71
C ALA A 38 -20.34 19.83 -8.56
N ALA A 39 -21.05 20.19 -7.47
CA ALA A 39 -20.37 20.72 -6.29
C ALA A 39 -19.76 19.57 -5.48
N PRO A 40 -18.60 19.74 -4.79
CA PRO A 40 -17.97 18.68 -4.02
C PRO A 40 -18.93 17.95 -3.06
N GLU A 41 -19.85 18.70 -2.40
CA GLU A 41 -20.84 18.14 -1.50
C GLU A 41 -21.88 17.20 -2.13
N ASP A 42 -21.98 17.20 -3.45
CA ASP A 42 -22.87 16.31 -4.22
C ASP A 42 -22.10 15.08 -4.77
N MET A 43 -20.79 15.01 -4.56
CA MET A 43 -19.94 13.90 -5.02
C MET A 43 -19.53 12.99 -3.87
N THR A 44 -19.45 11.69 -4.13
CA THR A 44 -19.07 10.67 -3.16
C THR A 44 -17.86 9.87 -3.65
N VAL A 45 -16.84 9.71 -2.81
CA VAL A 45 -15.69 8.83 -3.08
C VAL A 45 -15.82 7.55 -2.25
N GLY A 46 -15.79 6.41 -2.92
CA GLY A 46 -15.74 5.10 -2.27
C GLY A 46 -14.29 4.74 -1.90
N VAL A 47 -14.05 4.36 -0.65
CA VAL A 47 -12.73 3.97 -0.13
C VAL A 47 -12.82 2.57 0.45
N ALA A 48 -12.16 1.60 -0.20
CA ALA A 48 -12.19 0.19 0.19
C ALA A 48 -10.84 -0.25 0.75
N MET A 49 -10.77 -0.46 2.07
CA MET A 49 -9.58 -0.87 2.81
C MET A 49 -9.61 -2.37 3.15
N PRO A 50 -8.44 -3.05 3.26
CA PRO A 50 -8.41 -4.50 3.46
C PRO A 50 -8.87 -4.91 4.86
N THR A 51 -8.42 -4.23 5.92
CA THR A 51 -8.66 -4.67 7.30
C THR A 51 -8.47 -3.54 8.30
N GLN A 52 -9.02 -3.72 9.51
CA GLN A 52 -8.75 -2.86 10.68
C GLN A 52 -7.72 -3.50 11.64
N THR A 53 -7.19 -4.66 11.31
CA THR A 53 -6.27 -5.41 12.20
C THR A 53 -4.89 -4.76 12.28
N TYR A 54 -4.42 -4.19 11.19
CA TYR A 54 -3.12 -3.51 11.12
C TYR A 54 -3.30 -2.00 11.24
N GLU A 55 -2.45 -1.40 12.06
CA GLU A 55 -2.48 0.01 12.42
C GLU A 55 -2.48 0.94 11.21
N ARG A 56 -1.61 0.65 10.23
CA ARG A 56 -1.48 1.47 9.03
C ARG A 56 -2.80 1.65 8.27
N TRP A 57 -3.61 0.59 8.13
CA TRP A 57 -4.88 0.69 7.37
C TRP A 57 -5.92 1.58 8.02
N LEU A 58 -5.88 1.70 9.37
CA LEU A 58 -6.70 2.66 10.10
C LEU A 58 -6.22 4.09 9.86
N GLN A 59 -4.90 4.30 9.84
CA GLN A 59 -4.31 5.60 9.54
C GLN A 59 -4.53 5.98 8.07
N ASP A 60 -4.26 5.09 7.13
CA ASP A 60 -4.48 5.29 5.70
C ASP A 60 -5.93 5.69 5.40
N GLY A 61 -6.90 4.87 5.84
CA GLY A 61 -8.32 5.14 5.61
C GLY A 61 -8.79 6.43 6.27
N GLY A 62 -8.37 6.68 7.52
CA GLY A 62 -8.71 7.89 8.24
C GLY A 62 -8.14 9.16 7.60
N ASN A 63 -6.88 9.12 7.16
CA ASN A 63 -6.25 10.26 6.48
C ASN A 63 -6.90 10.56 5.11
N ILE A 64 -7.31 9.53 4.36
CA ILE A 64 -8.04 9.71 3.10
C ILE A 64 -9.42 10.31 3.37
N GLU A 65 -10.17 9.79 4.36
CA GLU A 65 -11.48 10.30 4.74
C GLU A 65 -11.40 11.77 5.15
N GLU A 66 -10.48 12.12 6.07
CA GLU A 66 -10.28 13.50 6.51
C GLU A 66 -9.90 14.42 5.36
N GLY A 67 -8.95 14.00 4.49
CA GLY A 67 -8.50 14.81 3.36
C GLY A 67 -9.61 15.08 2.32
N LEU A 68 -10.44 14.10 2.01
CA LEU A 68 -11.58 14.26 1.09
C LEU A 68 -12.72 15.10 1.72
N GLU A 69 -13.02 14.89 3.01
CA GLU A 69 -14.03 15.66 3.73
C GLU A 69 -13.62 17.14 3.88
N ASP A 70 -12.33 17.44 4.09
CA ASP A 70 -11.79 18.80 4.13
C ASP A 70 -11.96 19.54 2.79
N LEU A 71 -11.96 18.81 1.66
CA LEU A 71 -12.26 19.34 0.34
C LEU A 71 -13.77 19.44 0.06
N GLY A 72 -14.61 18.90 0.95
CA GLY A 72 -16.07 18.97 0.90
C GLY A 72 -16.75 17.76 0.25
N TYR A 73 -16.02 16.71 -0.11
CA TYR A 73 -16.57 15.48 -0.68
C TYR A 73 -17.22 14.61 0.41
N THR A 74 -18.16 13.75 0.00
CA THR A 74 -18.69 12.68 0.86
C THR A 74 -17.83 11.44 0.70
N VAL A 75 -17.57 10.71 1.78
CA VAL A 75 -16.74 9.49 1.77
C VAL A 75 -17.54 8.27 2.21
N ASP A 76 -17.47 7.16 1.46
CA ASP A 76 -17.94 5.84 1.84
C ASP A 76 -16.72 4.96 2.14
N LEU A 77 -16.20 5.04 3.39
CA LEU A 77 -15.04 4.27 3.85
C LEU A 77 -15.47 2.93 4.43
N GLN A 78 -14.99 1.83 3.86
CA GLN A 78 -15.28 0.48 4.29
C GLN A 78 -14.02 -0.37 4.46
N TYR A 79 -14.05 -1.28 5.46
CA TYR A 79 -13.00 -2.25 5.76
C TYR A 79 -13.56 -3.66 5.58
N ALA A 80 -12.80 -4.54 4.96
CA ALA A 80 -13.27 -5.87 4.57
C ALA A 80 -12.83 -7.01 5.51
N ASP A 81 -12.12 -6.70 6.61
CA ASP A 81 -11.65 -7.68 7.61
C ASP A 81 -10.85 -8.85 7.01
N ASP A 82 -10.02 -8.57 5.99
CA ASP A 82 -9.23 -9.54 5.21
C ASP A 82 -10.08 -10.62 4.51
N ASP A 83 -11.38 -10.35 4.28
CA ASP A 83 -12.29 -11.24 3.55
C ASP A 83 -12.53 -10.74 2.13
N ILE A 84 -11.92 -11.41 1.14
CA ILE A 84 -12.02 -11.03 -0.29
C ILE A 84 -13.46 -10.94 -0.78
N PRO A 85 -14.37 -11.90 -0.48
CA PRO A 85 -15.78 -11.76 -0.86
C PRO A 85 -16.47 -10.53 -0.27
N THR A 86 -16.13 -10.16 0.97
CA THR A 86 -16.65 -8.95 1.61
C THR A 86 -16.16 -7.69 0.87
N GLN A 87 -14.87 -7.59 0.55
CA GLN A 87 -14.34 -6.46 -0.20
C GLN A 87 -15.01 -6.32 -1.58
N SER A 88 -15.15 -7.43 -2.32
CA SER A 88 -15.84 -7.44 -3.61
C SER A 88 -17.28 -6.93 -3.49
N GLN A 89 -18.04 -7.35 -2.45
CA GLN A 89 -19.42 -6.90 -2.22
C GLN A 89 -19.48 -5.41 -1.84
N GLN A 90 -18.52 -4.91 -1.06
CA GLN A 90 -18.45 -3.51 -0.68
C GLN A 90 -18.25 -2.63 -1.92
N ILE A 91 -17.31 -3.00 -2.80
CA ILE A 91 -17.05 -2.29 -4.05
C ILE A 91 -18.27 -2.36 -4.99
N ASP A 92 -18.90 -3.53 -5.15
CA ASP A 92 -20.16 -3.66 -5.92
C ASP A 92 -21.27 -2.74 -5.38
N GLN A 93 -21.33 -2.56 -4.05
CA GLN A 93 -22.29 -1.66 -3.41
C GLN A 93 -21.96 -0.20 -3.71
N MET A 94 -20.68 0.21 -3.61
CA MET A 94 -20.23 1.56 -3.95
C MET A 94 -20.56 1.91 -5.41
N ILE A 95 -20.27 0.99 -6.35
CA ILE A 95 -20.62 1.16 -7.77
C ILE A 95 -22.14 1.30 -7.96
N THR A 96 -22.95 0.48 -7.26
CA THR A 96 -24.41 0.54 -7.31
C THR A 96 -24.97 1.84 -6.74
N GLN A 97 -24.27 2.45 -5.80
CA GLN A 97 -24.61 3.75 -5.22
C GLN A 97 -24.12 4.92 -6.08
N GLU A 98 -23.49 4.61 -7.22
CA GLU A 98 -23.00 5.60 -8.19
C GLU A 98 -21.99 6.57 -7.56
N VAL A 99 -20.98 6.02 -6.81
CA VAL A 99 -19.86 6.85 -6.33
C VAL A 99 -19.10 7.46 -7.51
N ASP A 100 -18.50 8.63 -7.32
CA ASP A 100 -17.86 9.39 -8.39
C ASP A 100 -16.39 8.99 -8.63
N ALA A 101 -15.75 8.36 -7.65
CA ALA A 101 -14.42 7.76 -7.75
C ALA A 101 -14.26 6.61 -6.74
N LEU A 102 -13.32 5.69 -7.00
CA LEU A 102 -12.95 4.60 -6.10
C LEU A 102 -11.46 4.67 -5.75
N ILE A 103 -11.15 4.57 -4.45
CA ILE A 103 -9.80 4.35 -3.94
C ILE A 103 -9.78 2.96 -3.30
N VAL A 104 -8.95 2.04 -3.81
CA VAL A 104 -8.99 0.63 -3.44
C VAL A 104 -7.62 0.13 -3.00
N ALA A 105 -7.51 -0.23 -1.72
CA ALA A 105 -6.40 -1.03 -1.18
C ALA A 105 -6.85 -2.50 -1.15
N SER A 106 -6.45 -3.28 -2.15
CA SER A 106 -6.94 -4.66 -2.32
C SER A 106 -6.37 -5.64 -1.29
N ILE A 107 -7.17 -6.62 -0.90
CA ILE A 107 -6.68 -7.80 -0.15
C ILE A 107 -5.87 -8.68 -1.09
N ASP A 108 -6.42 -8.97 -2.28
CA ASP A 108 -5.81 -9.70 -3.39
C ASP A 108 -6.03 -8.90 -4.66
N GLY A 109 -4.93 -8.40 -5.24
CA GLY A 109 -4.97 -7.54 -6.43
C GLY A 109 -5.64 -8.19 -7.64
N SER A 110 -5.68 -9.51 -7.73
CA SER A 110 -6.26 -10.26 -8.85
C SER A 110 -7.74 -10.60 -8.67
N ALA A 111 -8.30 -10.38 -7.49
CA ALA A 111 -9.65 -10.85 -7.15
C ALA A 111 -10.78 -9.90 -7.55
N LEU A 112 -10.45 -8.68 -7.99
CA LEU A 112 -11.42 -7.60 -8.19
C LEU A 112 -11.73 -7.27 -9.67
N THR A 113 -11.25 -8.08 -10.62
CA THR A 113 -11.41 -7.81 -12.07
C THR A 113 -12.85 -7.51 -12.47
N SER A 114 -13.84 -8.24 -11.93
CA SER A 114 -15.25 -8.01 -12.26
C SER A 114 -15.78 -6.67 -11.73
N GLN A 115 -15.27 -6.20 -10.60
CA GLN A 115 -15.62 -4.92 -10.01
C GLN A 115 -14.97 -3.76 -10.80
N LEU A 116 -13.73 -3.96 -11.26
CA LEU A 116 -13.03 -3.02 -12.12
C LEU A 116 -13.76 -2.84 -13.46
N ASP A 117 -14.12 -3.96 -14.14
CA ASP A 117 -14.97 -3.93 -15.34
C ASP A 117 -16.29 -3.16 -15.12
N ALA A 118 -16.92 -3.36 -13.94
CA ALA A 118 -18.19 -2.70 -13.62
C ALA A 118 -18.00 -1.19 -13.33
N ALA A 119 -16.93 -0.80 -12.65
CA ALA A 119 -16.57 0.61 -12.40
C ALA A 119 -16.31 1.34 -13.73
N ALA A 120 -15.51 0.74 -14.62
CA ALA A 120 -15.24 1.29 -15.95
C ALA A 120 -16.50 1.42 -16.78
N ALA A 121 -17.40 0.42 -16.77
CA ALA A 121 -18.69 0.48 -17.46
C ALA A 121 -19.61 1.59 -16.91
N ALA A 122 -19.48 1.95 -15.63
CA ALA A 122 -20.18 3.05 -14.98
C ALA A 122 -19.47 4.40 -15.18
N GLY A 123 -18.22 4.40 -15.67
CA GLY A 123 -17.40 5.61 -15.83
C GLY A 123 -16.80 6.12 -14.53
N ILE A 124 -16.64 5.24 -13.55
CA ILE A 124 -16.07 5.54 -12.22
C ILE A 124 -14.56 5.29 -12.30
N PRO A 125 -13.71 6.30 -12.13
CA PRO A 125 -12.26 6.13 -12.11
C PRO A 125 -11.82 5.33 -10.87
N VAL A 126 -10.81 4.47 -11.04
CA VAL A 126 -10.28 3.59 -10.00
C VAL A 126 -8.82 3.92 -9.72
N ILE A 127 -8.54 4.28 -8.49
CA ILE A 127 -7.20 4.51 -7.96
C ILE A 127 -6.81 3.31 -7.10
N ALA A 128 -5.81 2.56 -7.54
CA ALA A 128 -5.15 1.55 -6.71
C ALA A 128 -4.34 2.27 -5.61
N TYR A 129 -4.53 1.86 -4.36
CA TYR A 129 -3.88 2.45 -3.20
C TYR A 129 -2.97 1.45 -2.50
N ASP A 130 -1.70 1.79 -2.36
CA ASP A 130 -0.62 0.98 -1.77
C ASP A 130 -0.43 -0.37 -2.49
N ARG A 131 -1.47 -1.13 -2.77
CA ARG A 131 -1.44 -2.45 -3.42
C ARG A 131 -1.95 -2.36 -4.86
N LEU A 132 -1.15 -2.88 -5.79
CA LEU A 132 -1.50 -2.86 -7.21
C LEU A 132 -2.70 -3.77 -7.50
N LEU A 133 -3.68 -3.25 -8.23
CA LEU A 133 -4.76 -4.01 -8.83
C LEU A 133 -4.27 -4.65 -10.12
N THR A 134 -4.38 -5.99 -10.22
CA THR A 134 -3.75 -6.77 -11.31
C THR A 134 -4.77 -7.42 -12.22
N ASN A 135 -4.32 -7.82 -13.42
CA ASN A 135 -5.12 -8.51 -14.45
C ASN A 135 -6.35 -7.70 -14.93
N SER A 136 -6.25 -6.38 -15.02
CA SER A 136 -7.29 -5.51 -15.56
C SER A 136 -6.67 -4.30 -16.25
N GLU A 137 -7.28 -3.89 -17.38
CA GLU A 137 -6.95 -2.62 -18.04
C GLU A 137 -7.70 -1.42 -17.43
N ASP A 138 -8.63 -1.67 -16.50
CA ASP A 138 -9.53 -0.70 -15.88
C ASP A 138 -9.00 -0.21 -14.52
N VAL A 139 -7.71 0.11 -14.45
CA VAL A 139 -7.05 0.75 -13.31
C VAL A 139 -6.46 2.06 -13.82
N ASP A 140 -6.99 3.18 -13.37
CA ASP A 140 -6.66 4.49 -13.94
C ASP A 140 -5.36 5.07 -13.37
N PHE A 141 -5.09 4.83 -12.09
CA PHE A 141 -3.93 5.35 -11.39
C PHE A 141 -3.49 4.45 -10.24
N TYR A 142 -2.21 4.51 -9.87
CA TYR A 142 -1.68 3.79 -8.72
C TYR A 142 -0.87 4.72 -7.82
N VAL A 143 -1.18 4.76 -6.53
CA VAL A 143 -0.45 5.54 -5.53
C VAL A 143 0.19 4.58 -4.53
N THR A 144 1.52 4.62 -4.45
CA THR A 144 2.30 3.72 -3.60
C THR A 144 3.66 4.34 -3.24
N PHE A 145 4.51 3.56 -2.59
CA PHE A 145 5.92 3.88 -2.34
C PHE A 145 6.82 3.21 -3.37
N ASP A 146 8.09 3.60 -3.43
CA ASP A 146 9.10 2.85 -4.18
C ASP A 146 9.35 1.50 -3.49
N ASN A 147 8.57 0.49 -3.89
CA ASN A 147 8.58 -0.82 -3.25
C ASN A 147 9.89 -1.60 -3.47
N TYR A 148 10.62 -1.32 -4.56
CA TYR A 148 11.94 -1.90 -4.75
C TYR A 148 12.95 -1.27 -3.76
N GLU A 149 12.94 0.05 -3.60
CA GLU A 149 13.82 0.75 -2.66
C GLU A 149 13.49 0.40 -1.20
N VAL A 150 12.23 0.07 -0.87
CA VAL A 150 11.88 -0.53 0.44
C VAL A 150 12.71 -1.78 0.70
N GLY A 151 12.75 -2.71 -0.25
CA GLY A 151 13.53 -3.95 -0.13
C GLY A 151 15.04 -3.70 -0.01
N VAL A 152 15.56 -2.78 -0.81
CA VAL A 152 16.96 -2.33 -0.74
C VAL A 152 17.28 -1.80 0.67
N ASN A 153 16.43 -0.94 1.22
CA ASN A 153 16.64 -0.36 2.54
C ASN A 153 16.49 -1.37 3.68
N GLN A 154 15.61 -2.37 3.56
CA GLN A 154 15.54 -3.49 4.50
C GLN A 154 16.85 -4.26 4.54
N ALA A 155 17.40 -4.61 3.37
CA ALA A 155 18.67 -5.33 3.28
C ALA A 155 19.85 -4.49 3.77
N ARG A 156 19.93 -3.20 3.40
CA ARG A 156 20.95 -2.28 3.90
C ARG A 156 20.91 -2.15 5.42
N SER A 157 19.72 -2.06 6.01
CA SER A 157 19.59 -1.99 7.46
C SER A 157 20.05 -3.28 8.14
N LEU A 158 19.77 -4.45 7.55
CA LEU A 158 20.27 -5.72 8.04
C LEU A 158 21.81 -5.75 7.99
N LEU A 159 22.41 -5.40 6.86
CA LEU A 159 23.87 -5.37 6.67
C LEU A 159 24.54 -4.37 7.62
N TYR A 160 23.92 -3.21 7.85
CA TYR A 160 24.39 -2.22 8.82
C TYR A 160 24.34 -2.77 10.25
N GLY A 161 23.22 -3.38 10.65
CA GLY A 161 23.09 -3.99 11.97
C GLY A 161 24.07 -5.14 12.22
N LEU A 162 24.43 -5.89 11.17
CA LEU A 162 25.44 -6.94 11.21
C LEU A 162 26.89 -6.38 11.18
N GLY A 163 27.07 -5.07 11.01
CA GLY A 163 28.39 -4.43 10.94
C GLY A 163 29.13 -4.67 9.64
N ILE A 164 28.43 -5.12 8.59
CA ILE A 164 29.01 -5.25 7.23
C ILE A 164 29.09 -3.90 6.55
N LEU A 165 28.07 -3.05 6.75
CA LEU A 165 28.05 -1.67 6.27
C LEU A 165 28.25 -0.69 7.42
N ASP A 166 28.78 0.50 7.12
CA ASP A 166 28.92 1.62 8.05
C ASP A 166 27.66 2.53 8.05
N GLU A 167 27.69 3.63 8.78
CA GLU A 167 26.60 4.62 8.89
C GLU A 167 26.26 5.33 7.56
N ASN A 168 27.12 5.25 6.56
CA ASN A 168 26.89 5.80 5.21
C ASN A 168 26.43 4.72 4.22
N PHE A 169 26.24 3.50 4.71
CA PHE A 169 25.95 2.28 3.91
C PHE A 169 27.05 1.93 2.91
N ASP A 170 28.31 2.32 3.20
CA ASP A 170 29.51 1.84 2.55
C ASP A 170 30.05 0.61 3.31
N GLU A 171 30.91 -0.20 2.65
CA GLU A 171 31.57 -1.33 3.35
C GLU A 171 32.39 -0.83 4.55
N ALA A 172 32.14 -1.41 5.72
CA ALA A 172 32.83 -1.04 6.93
C ALA A 172 34.31 -1.48 6.91
N ASP A 173 35.22 -0.62 7.37
CA ASP A 173 36.67 -0.91 7.41
C ASP A 173 37.03 -2.17 8.25
N ASP A 174 36.17 -2.51 9.23
CA ASP A 174 36.28 -3.65 10.14
C ASP A 174 35.13 -4.65 10.01
N ALA A 175 34.55 -4.75 8.81
CA ALA A 175 33.48 -5.70 8.51
C ALA A 175 33.86 -7.14 8.93
N PRO A 176 32.91 -7.92 9.51
CA PRO A 176 33.17 -9.28 9.90
C PRO A 176 33.53 -10.17 8.69
N GLU A 177 34.47 -11.09 8.88
CA GLU A 177 34.88 -12.00 7.79
C GLU A 177 33.81 -13.04 7.42
N GLY A 178 32.76 -13.20 8.27
CA GLY A 178 31.69 -14.20 8.10
C GLY A 178 32.12 -15.65 8.33
N PRO A 179 31.29 -16.68 8.00
CA PRO A 179 29.89 -16.47 7.63
C PRO A 179 29.04 -15.94 8.79
N LEU A 180 28.13 -15.03 8.48
CA LEU A 180 27.04 -14.64 9.36
C LEU A 180 25.76 -15.33 8.91
N ASN A 181 25.03 -15.91 9.83
CA ASN A 181 23.84 -16.70 9.54
C ASN A 181 22.59 -15.83 9.62
N ILE A 182 21.86 -15.77 8.51
CA ILE A 182 20.61 -15.02 8.42
C ILE A 182 19.45 -15.91 8.00
N GLU A 183 18.23 -15.48 8.31
CA GLU A 183 17.01 -16.06 7.75
C GLU A 183 16.20 -14.99 7.05
N LEU A 184 15.50 -15.39 5.99
CA LEU A 184 14.72 -14.50 5.15
C LEU A 184 13.22 -14.75 5.35
N PHE A 185 12.46 -13.67 5.52
CA PHE A 185 11.01 -13.69 5.49
C PHE A 185 10.51 -12.79 4.37
N ALA A 186 9.43 -13.20 3.74
CA ALA A 186 8.71 -12.44 2.72
C ALA A 186 7.26 -12.25 3.11
N GLY A 187 6.59 -11.28 2.49
CA GLY A 187 5.17 -11.01 2.68
C GLY A 187 4.26 -12.03 1.99
N SER A 188 2.99 -11.70 1.89
CA SER A 188 2.01 -12.53 1.20
C SER A 188 2.19 -12.48 -0.32
N LEU A 189 2.06 -13.63 -1.00
CA LEU A 189 2.32 -13.71 -2.45
C LEU A 189 1.16 -13.18 -3.32
N ASP A 190 0.00 -12.97 -2.73
CA ASP A 190 -1.17 -12.33 -3.33
C ASP A 190 -1.08 -10.78 -3.35
N ASP A 191 -0.05 -10.24 -2.68
CA ASP A 191 0.33 -8.84 -2.70
C ASP A 191 1.56 -8.64 -3.60
N SER A 192 1.41 -7.87 -4.68
CA SER A 192 2.48 -7.60 -5.64
C SER A 192 3.69 -6.90 -5.00
N ASN A 193 3.48 -6.10 -3.94
CA ASN A 193 4.56 -5.39 -3.25
C ASN A 193 5.58 -6.36 -2.65
N SER A 194 5.14 -7.54 -2.16
CA SER A 194 6.02 -8.57 -1.63
C SER A 194 7.11 -8.98 -2.62
N HIS A 195 6.79 -9.01 -3.91
CA HIS A 195 7.75 -9.37 -4.96
C HIS A 195 8.78 -8.26 -5.19
N HIS A 196 8.36 -7.00 -5.14
CA HIS A 196 9.28 -5.85 -5.27
C HIS A 196 10.18 -5.72 -4.05
N PHE A 197 9.64 -5.85 -2.83
CA PHE A 197 10.44 -5.87 -1.59
C PHE A 197 11.48 -6.98 -1.63
N TRP A 198 11.05 -8.20 -1.99
CA TRP A 198 11.93 -9.35 -2.10
C TRP A 198 13.05 -9.11 -3.12
N GLN A 199 12.71 -8.59 -4.31
CA GLN A 199 13.69 -8.36 -5.36
C GLN A 199 14.75 -7.34 -4.92
N GLY A 200 14.33 -6.19 -4.37
CA GLY A 200 15.25 -5.16 -3.87
C GLY A 200 16.15 -5.69 -2.75
N ALA A 201 15.59 -6.48 -1.83
CA ALA A 201 16.36 -7.09 -0.75
C ALA A 201 17.37 -8.12 -1.26
N ILE A 202 16.96 -9.03 -2.14
CA ILE A 202 17.84 -10.08 -2.67
C ILE A 202 18.94 -9.47 -3.54
N ASP A 203 18.63 -8.54 -4.43
CA ASP A 203 19.66 -7.89 -5.26
C ASP A 203 20.74 -7.20 -4.41
N THR A 204 20.36 -6.70 -3.23
CA THR A 204 21.28 -6.07 -2.27
C THR A 204 22.09 -7.10 -1.48
N LEU A 205 21.50 -8.25 -1.10
CA LEU A 205 22.17 -9.29 -0.32
C LEU A 205 22.99 -10.26 -1.19
N GLU A 206 22.67 -10.40 -2.48
CA GLU A 206 23.28 -11.38 -3.38
C GLU A 206 24.82 -11.38 -3.37
N PRO A 207 25.54 -10.21 -3.42
CA PRO A 207 26.99 -10.20 -3.36
C PRO A 207 27.58 -10.87 -2.11
N TYR A 208 26.93 -10.69 -0.96
CA TYR A 208 27.37 -11.22 0.33
C TYR A 208 26.99 -12.71 0.51
N LEU A 209 25.94 -13.15 -0.15
CA LEU A 209 25.56 -14.57 -0.22
C LEU A 209 26.48 -15.33 -1.18
N GLU A 210 26.86 -14.73 -2.33
CA GLU A 210 27.75 -15.34 -3.31
C GLU A 210 29.20 -15.50 -2.80
N ASP A 211 29.71 -14.53 -2.03
CA ASP A 211 31.09 -14.59 -1.50
C ASP A 211 31.19 -15.35 -0.17
N GLY A 212 30.05 -15.73 0.44
CA GLY A 212 29.97 -16.49 1.69
C GLY A 212 30.13 -15.65 2.96
N THR A 213 30.02 -14.33 2.87
CA THR A 213 29.93 -13.44 4.06
C THR A 213 28.61 -13.69 4.78
N LEU A 214 27.54 -13.96 4.04
CA LEU A 214 26.23 -14.37 4.58
C LEU A 214 25.93 -15.83 4.19
N GLU A 215 25.33 -16.57 5.12
CA GLU A 215 24.76 -17.90 4.88
C GLU A 215 23.31 -17.96 5.33
N ILE A 216 22.51 -18.82 4.67
CA ILE A 216 21.12 -19.12 5.05
C ILE A 216 21.07 -20.59 5.46
N PRO A 217 21.24 -20.93 6.75
CA PRO A 217 21.35 -22.33 7.21
C PRO A 217 20.13 -23.18 6.89
N SER A 218 18.96 -22.59 6.79
CA SER A 218 17.74 -23.30 6.40
C SER A 218 17.72 -23.68 4.91
N GLY A 219 18.48 -22.99 4.07
CA GLY A 219 18.39 -23.09 2.60
C GLY A 219 17.05 -22.59 2.04
N GLN A 220 16.28 -21.81 2.81
CA GLN A 220 15.00 -21.23 2.36
C GLN A 220 15.27 -19.85 1.74
N ASP A 221 15.78 -19.86 0.54
CA ASP A 221 16.28 -18.70 -0.20
C ASP A 221 15.38 -18.24 -1.35
N THR A 222 14.18 -18.81 -1.48
CA THR A 222 13.18 -18.39 -2.46
C THR A 222 12.01 -17.69 -1.79
N ILE A 223 11.39 -16.72 -2.49
CA ILE A 223 10.22 -15.99 -1.99
C ILE A 223 9.08 -16.95 -1.56
N GLN A 224 8.88 -18.07 -2.30
CA GLN A 224 7.84 -19.06 -2.00
C GLN A 224 8.10 -19.79 -0.67
N GLN A 225 9.36 -20.02 -0.31
CA GLN A 225 9.74 -20.66 0.96
C GLN A 225 9.70 -19.67 2.13
N ALA A 226 9.99 -18.39 1.84
CA ALA A 226 10.03 -17.32 2.82
C ALA A 226 8.66 -16.65 3.10
N ALA A 227 7.67 -16.87 2.21
CA ALA A 227 6.39 -16.18 2.23
C ALA A 227 5.60 -16.36 3.53
N THR A 228 4.97 -15.29 3.98
CA THR A 228 4.07 -15.25 5.13
C THR A 228 2.67 -14.88 4.65
N GLN A 229 1.79 -15.87 4.58
CA GLN A 229 0.44 -15.70 4.07
C GLN A 229 -0.33 -14.65 4.88
N ARG A 230 -1.01 -13.73 4.18
CA ARG A 230 -1.81 -12.64 4.77
C ARG A 230 -1.03 -11.71 5.71
N TRP A 231 0.29 -11.73 5.64
CA TRP A 231 1.14 -10.95 6.54
C TRP A 231 0.91 -11.27 8.04
N GLU A 232 0.47 -12.50 8.35
CA GLU A 232 0.06 -12.88 9.70
C GLU A 232 1.26 -13.03 10.63
N GLN A 233 1.24 -12.29 11.74
CA GLN A 233 2.25 -12.32 12.80
C GLN A 233 2.46 -13.73 13.37
N GLU A 234 1.37 -14.46 13.63
CA GLU A 234 1.42 -15.82 14.21
C GLU A 234 2.10 -16.80 13.25
N THR A 235 1.82 -16.68 11.95
CA THR A 235 2.48 -17.49 10.91
C THR A 235 3.99 -17.25 10.86
N ALA A 236 4.44 -16.00 10.98
CA ALA A 236 5.86 -15.66 11.04
C ALA A 236 6.51 -16.22 12.32
N GLN A 237 5.83 -16.10 13.46
CA GLN A 237 6.30 -16.66 14.73
C GLN A 237 6.46 -18.19 14.65
N GLU A 238 5.45 -18.91 14.17
CA GLU A 238 5.49 -20.38 14.04
C GLU A 238 6.62 -20.82 13.08
N ARG A 239 6.81 -20.11 11.97
CA ARG A 239 7.90 -20.42 11.04
C ARG A 239 9.27 -20.20 11.71
N MET A 240 9.45 -19.09 12.46
CA MET A 240 10.70 -18.83 13.18
C MET A 240 10.98 -19.90 14.26
N GLU A 241 9.98 -20.29 15.05
CA GLU A 241 10.12 -21.39 16.04
C GLU A 241 10.56 -22.71 15.38
N ASN A 242 10.04 -23.01 14.18
CA ASN A 242 10.44 -24.18 13.40
C ASN A 242 11.88 -24.08 12.90
N LEU A 243 12.30 -22.90 12.38
CA LEU A 243 13.68 -22.64 11.96
C LEU A 243 14.66 -22.82 13.11
N LEU A 244 14.39 -22.20 14.27
CA LEU A 244 15.22 -22.31 15.47
C LEU A 244 15.40 -23.76 15.89
N THR A 245 14.32 -24.52 15.98
CA THR A 245 14.36 -25.93 16.40
C THR A 245 15.13 -26.81 15.41
N THR A 246 15.03 -26.53 14.09
CA THR A 246 15.57 -27.40 13.05
C THR A 246 17.01 -27.08 12.70
N HIS A 247 17.39 -25.81 12.66
CA HIS A 247 18.67 -25.36 12.12
C HIS A 247 19.60 -24.75 13.17
N TYR A 248 19.06 -24.26 14.30
CA TYR A 248 19.79 -23.52 15.34
C TYR A 248 19.82 -24.24 16.70
N SER A 249 19.42 -25.51 16.75
CA SER A 249 19.44 -26.32 17.99
C SER A 249 20.82 -26.78 18.46
N GLY A 250 21.89 -26.41 17.74
CA GLY A 250 23.28 -26.80 18.02
C GLY A 250 24.18 -25.62 18.38
N ASP A 251 25.37 -25.63 17.79
CA ASP A 251 26.37 -24.57 17.96
C ASP A 251 26.24 -23.48 16.86
N THR A 252 25.26 -23.57 15.97
CA THR A 252 24.96 -22.57 14.94
C THR A 252 24.21 -21.42 15.59
N GLU A 253 24.76 -20.21 15.50
CA GLU A 253 24.13 -18.99 15.98
C GLU A 253 23.35 -18.33 14.84
N LEU A 254 22.27 -17.63 15.14
CA LEU A 254 21.51 -16.79 14.22
C LEU A 254 21.93 -15.34 14.43
N ASP A 255 22.44 -14.68 13.40
CA ASP A 255 22.95 -13.30 13.51
C ASP A 255 21.89 -12.28 13.09
N GLY A 256 21.03 -12.62 12.11
CA GLY A 256 20.03 -11.67 11.63
C GLY A 256 18.83 -12.31 10.93
N VAL A 257 17.76 -11.54 10.86
CA VAL A 257 16.52 -11.90 10.15
C VAL A 257 16.05 -10.71 9.31
N LEU A 258 15.98 -10.92 7.98
CA LEU A 258 15.30 -10.00 7.09
C LEU A 258 13.80 -10.24 7.21
N THR A 259 13.04 -9.21 7.53
CA THR A 259 11.58 -9.28 7.61
C THR A 259 10.95 -8.01 7.03
N PRO A 260 9.90 -8.17 6.17
CA PRO A 260 9.34 -7.08 5.39
C PRO A 260 8.14 -6.39 6.04
N ALA A 261 7.87 -6.62 7.34
CA ALA A 261 6.79 -5.93 8.05
C ALA A 261 6.92 -6.03 9.56
N ASP A 262 6.57 -5.00 10.28
CA ASP A 262 6.63 -4.91 11.73
C ASP A 262 5.79 -5.96 12.49
N PRO A 263 4.58 -6.31 12.08
CA PRO A 263 3.86 -7.43 12.70
C PRO A 263 4.64 -8.75 12.65
N LEU A 264 5.28 -9.03 11.50
CA LEU A 264 6.12 -10.22 11.34
C LEU A 264 7.33 -10.15 12.27
N SER A 265 7.98 -9.00 12.36
CA SER A 265 9.13 -8.75 13.25
C SER A 265 8.79 -9.03 14.69
N ARG A 266 7.64 -8.58 15.17
CA ARG A 266 7.16 -8.84 16.53
C ARG A 266 6.88 -10.33 16.79
N GLY A 267 6.35 -11.05 15.81
CA GLY A 267 6.19 -12.50 15.87
C GLY A 267 7.53 -13.22 15.96
N ILE A 268 8.48 -12.85 15.12
CA ILE A 268 9.83 -13.38 15.09
C ILE A 268 10.57 -13.10 16.41
N ILE A 269 10.54 -11.86 16.91
CA ILE A 269 11.13 -11.47 18.19
C ILE A 269 10.53 -12.28 19.34
N THR A 270 9.22 -12.57 19.28
CA THR A 270 8.57 -13.43 20.28
C THR A 270 9.15 -14.86 20.25
N ALA A 271 9.34 -15.44 19.07
CA ALA A 271 9.97 -16.75 18.90
C ALA A 271 11.42 -16.77 19.40
N LEU A 272 12.21 -15.74 19.06
CA LEU A 272 13.60 -15.59 19.49
C LEU A 272 13.72 -15.52 21.03
N ARG A 273 12.87 -14.72 21.67
CA ARG A 273 12.81 -14.63 23.14
C ARG A 273 12.42 -15.95 23.81
N ASN A 274 11.47 -16.67 23.21
CA ASN A 274 11.05 -17.98 23.72
C ASN A 274 12.17 -19.03 23.61
N ASP A 275 13.05 -18.90 22.61
CA ASP A 275 14.24 -19.74 22.42
C ASP A 275 15.39 -19.35 23.36
N GLY A 276 15.32 -18.19 24.01
CA GLY A 276 16.31 -17.70 24.95
C GLY A 276 17.36 -16.76 24.37
N GLN A 277 17.13 -16.25 23.14
CA GLN A 277 17.91 -15.16 22.57
C GLN A 277 17.71 -13.90 23.41
N GLY A 278 18.75 -13.05 23.51
CA GLY A 278 18.93 -11.89 24.39
C GLY A 278 17.69 -11.24 24.94
N PRO A 279 17.65 -10.23 25.74
CA PRO A 279 16.52 -9.32 25.77
C PRO A 279 16.66 -8.17 24.77
N THR A 280 17.88 -7.76 24.45
CA THR A 280 18.20 -6.69 23.51
C THR A 280 19.30 -7.13 22.53
N ILE A 281 19.52 -6.37 21.49
CA ILE A 281 20.59 -6.60 20.49
C ILE A 281 21.97 -6.62 21.22
N GLU A 282 22.22 -5.68 22.12
CA GLU A 282 23.45 -5.66 22.93
C GLU A 282 23.65 -6.88 23.80
N GLU A 283 22.57 -7.57 24.16
CA GLU A 283 22.56 -8.74 25.03
C GLU A 283 22.32 -10.06 24.26
N GLY A 284 22.41 -10.03 22.91
CA GLY A 284 22.41 -11.21 22.06
C GLY A 284 21.09 -11.52 21.37
N MET A 285 20.21 -10.51 21.16
CA MET A 285 19.10 -10.61 20.21
C MET A 285 19.66 -10.47 18.79
N PRO A 286 19.31 -11.36 17.86
CA PRO A 286 19.65 -11.17 16.43
C PRO A 286 19.12 -9.85 15.87
N ILE A 287 19.79 -9.36 14.83
CA ILE A 287 19.32 -8.19 14.08
C ILE A 287 18.00 -8.53 13.37
N VAL A 288 16.92 -7.81 13.68
CA VAL A 288 15.61 -8.02 13.07
C VAL A 288 15.18 -6.72 12.40
N THR A 289 14.95 -6.76 11.09
CA THR A 289 14.43 -5.61 10.32
C THR A 289 12.91 -5.50 10.42
N GLY A 290 12.30 -4.49 9.81
CA GLY A 290 10.85 -4.31 9.77
C GLY A 290 10.43 -3.33 8.69
N GLN A 291 9.14 -2.99 8.68
CA GLN A 291 8.52 -2.02 7.78
C GLN A 291 7.19 -1.57 8.36
N ASP A 292 6.78 -0.37 7.97
CA ASP A 292 5.55 0.37 8.30
C ASP A 292 5.64 1.24 9.56
N ALA A 293 6.72 1.16 10.32
CA ALA A 293 6.94 1.98 11.51
C ALA A 293 5.76 1.96 12.51
N GLU A 294 5.12 0.78 12.70
CA GLU A 294 4.04 0.63 13.67
C GLU A 294 4.50 0.97 15.09
N ILE A 295 3.68 1.67 15.86
CA ILE A 295 4.08 2.23 17.16
C ILE A 295 4.65 1.20 18.13
N ALA A 296 4.12 -0.04 18.13
CA ALA A 296 4.64 -1.11 18.97
C ALA A 296 6.06 -1.55 18.56
N SER A 297 6.42 -1.45 17.28
CA SER A 297 7.76 -1.74 16.77
C SER A 297 8.73 -0.59 17.03
N ILE A 298 8.26 0.66 16.91
CA ILE A 298 9.07 1.83 17.29
C ILE A 298 9.47 1.77 18.76
N SER A 299 8.56 1.37 19.66
CA SER A 299 8.92 1.14 21.06
C SER A 299 9.96 0.02 21.24
N LEU A 300 9.95 -1.03 20.38
CA LEU A 300 10.99 -2.06 20.41
C LEU A 300 12.32 -1.56 19.85
N ILE A 301 12.31 -0.67 18.87
CA ILE A 301 13.51 -0.02 18.32
C ILE A 301 14.13 0.90 19.38
N GLU A 302 13.32 1.74 20.03
CA GLU A 302 13.74 2.59 21.15
C GLU A 302 14.42 1.77 22.26
N GLN A 303 13.90 0.59 22.59
CA GLN A 303 14.45 -0.32 23.58
C GLN A 303 15.65 -1.14 23.10
N GLY A 304 16.09 -1.00 21.84
CA GLY A 304 17.18 -1.77 21.25
C GLY A 304 16.88 -3.26 21.07
N ILE A 305 15.63 -3.62 20.79
CA ILE A 305 15.16 -5.00 20.63
C ILE A 305 14.94 -5.35 19.16
N GLN A 306 14.22 -4.51 18.41
CA GLN A 306 14.15 -4.53 16.96
C GLN A 306 15.20 -3.55 16.41
N HIS A 307 15.87 -3.92 15.34
CA HIS A 307 16.96 -3.10 14.79
C HIS A 307 16.45 -1.90 14.01
N SER A 308 15.51 -2.13 13.10
CA SER A 308 15.04 -1.11 12.16
C SER A 308 13.62 -1.35 11.71
N THR A 309 13.05 -0.31 11.11
CA THR A 309 11.86 -0.40 10.28
C THR A 309 11.97 0.56 9.11
N ILE A 310 11.25 0.30 8.01
CA ILE A 310 11.15 1.22 6.89
C ILE A 310 9.86 2.01 7.04
N PHE A 311 10.01 3.31 7.22
CA PHE A 311 8.89 4.23 7.37
C PHE A 311 8.29 4.58 6.01
N LYS A 312 6.99 4.40 5.94
CA LYS A 312 6.13 4.78 4.84
C LYS A 312 5.09 5.75 5.40
N ASP A 313 5.25 7.05 5.15
CA ASP A 313 4.35 8.06 5.72
C ASP A 313 2.94 7.95 5.12
N THR A 314 2.02 7.37 5.88
CA THR A 314 0.61 7.17 5.48
C THR A 314 -0.11 8.48 5.21
N ARG A 315 0.32 9.59 5.81
CA ARG A 315 -0.24 10.94 5.58
C ARG A 315 0.05 11.42 4.17
N LEU A 316 1.30 11.24 3.70
CA LEU A 316 1.72 11.62 2.35
C LEU A 316 1.07 10.72 1.29
N LEU A 317 0.95 9.41 1.57
CA LEU A 317 0.29 8.47 0.68
C LEU A 317 -1.20 8.82 0.50
N ALA A 318 -1.89 9.12 1.61
CA ALA A 318 -3.28 9.54 1.59
C ALA A 318 -3.46 10.89 0.88
N GLU A 319 -2.58 11.88 1.14
CA GLU A 319 -2.60 13.18 0.45
C GLU A 319 -2.51 13.00 -1.08
N GLU A 320 -1.63 12.11 -1.55
CA GLU A 320 -1.49 11.85 -2.97
C GLU A 320 -2.72 11.15 -3.57
N ALA A 321 -3.31 10.19 -2.85
CA ALA A 321 -4.54 9.54 -3.29
C ALA A 321 -5.73 10.50 -3.34
N VAL A 322 -5.83 11.41 -2.36
CA VAL A 322 -6.83 12.50 -2.34
C VAL A 322 -6.64 13.43 -3.55
N ARG A 323 -5.39 13.82 -3.85
CA ARG A 323 -5.08 14.65 -5.02
C ARG A 323 -5.44 13.94 -6.33
N ALA A 324 -5.15 12.65 -6.44
CA ALA A 324 -5.50 11.88 -7.63
C ALA A 324 -7.02 11.77 -7.79
N ALA A 325 -7.76 11.52 -6.72
CA ALA A 325 -9.21 11.49 -6.74
C ALA A 325 -9.80 12.85 -7.12
N GLU A 326 -9.32 13.94 -6.50
CA GLU A 326 -9.76 15.30 -6.83
C GLU A 326 -9.55 15.65 -8.32
N ALA A 327 -8.38 15.27 -8.88
CA ALA A 327 -8.11 15.50 -10.32
C ALA A 327 -9.18 14.82 -11.19
N TYR A 328 -9.48 13.55 -10.97
CA TYR A 328 -10.52 12.85 -11.71
C TYR A 328 -11.92 13.47 -11.52
N LEU A 329 -12.28 13.86 -10.30
CA LEU A 329 -13.56 14.50 -9.99
C LEU A 329 -13.71 15.88 -10.67
N GLN A 330 -12.58 16.55 -10.94
CA GLN A 330 -12.55 17.81 -11.68
C GLN A 330 -12.44 17.61 -13.21
N GLY A 331 -12.41 16.35 -13.68
CA GLY A 331 -12.26 16.00 -15.09
C GLY A 331 -10.83 16.20 -15.62
N GLU A 332 -9.85 16.18 -14.73
CA GLU A 332 -8.42 16.22 -15.00
C GLU A 332 -7.80 14.84 -14.79
N GLU A 333 -6.59 14.61 -15.31
CA GLU A 333 -5.81 13.40 -15.02
C GLU A 333 -4.73 13.73 -13.98
N PRO A 334 -4.51 12.87 -12.94
CA PRO A 334 -3.42 13.05 -12.01
C PRO A 334 -2.06 12.92 -12.69
N GLU A 335 -1.04 13.62 -12.19
CA GLU A 335 0.29 13.63 -12.78
C GLU A 335 1.15 12.51 -12.21
N PRO A 336 1.51 11.46 -12.98
CA PRO A 336 2.34 10.36 -12.50
C PRO A 336 3.81 10.78 -12.44
N ASN A 337 4.59 10.17 -11.54
CA ASN A 337 6.05 10.24 -11.56
C ASN A 337 6.71 8.93 -12.04
N ASP A 338 5.93 7.87 -12.22
CA ASP A 338 6.34 6.60 -12.84
C ASP A 338 5.30 6.09 -13.84
N THR A 339 5.79 5.66 -15.03
CA THR A 339 4.96 5.13 -16.12
C THR A 339 5.60 3.90 -16.77
N GLU A 340 6.60 3.27 -16.09
CA GLU A 340 7.39 2.19 -16.66
C GLU A 340 7.44 0.94 -15.75
N THR A 341 7.27 1.09 -14.43
CA THR A 341 7.60 0.06 -13.44
C THR A 341 6.45 -0.89 -13.14
N TYR A 342 5.24 -0.39 -12.99
CA TYR A 342 4.12 -1.17 -12.46
C TYR A 342 3.23 -1.75 -13.55
N ASP A 343 3.73 -2.84 -14.18
CA ASP A 343 2.95 -3.69 -15.09
C ASP A 343 2.00 -4.59 -14.28
N ASN A 344 0.69 -4.39 -14.46
CA ASN A 344 -0.32 -5.14 -13.74
C ASN A 344 -0.80 -6.42 -14.46
N GLY A 345 -0.12 -6.79 -15.56
CA GLY A 345 -0.42 -7.94 -16.40
C GLY A 345 -1.22 -7.62 -17.66
N GLU A 346 -1.87 -6.46 -17.73
CA GLU A 346 -2.61 -5.97 -18.90
C GLU A 346 -2.05 -4.63 -19.40
N ILE A 347 -1.72 -3.73 -18.48
CA ILE A 347 -1.15 -2.41 -18.78
C ILE A 347 -0.04 -2.05 -17.78
N VAL A 348 0.81 -1.10 -18.14
CA VAL A 348 1.63 -0.37 -17.17
C VAL A 348 0.76 0.75 -16.60
N VAL A 349 0.43 0.64 -15.31
CA VAL A 349 -0.45 1.62 -14.65
C VAL A 349 0.33 2.90 -14.36
N PRO A 350 -0.15 4.09 -14.79
CA PRO A 350 0.46 5.36 -14.39
C PRO A 350 0.48 5.47 -12.86
N SER A 351 1.65 5.72 -12.28
CA SER A 351 1.84 5.60 -10.83
C SER A 351 2.48 6.85 -10.24
N TYR A 352 2.18 7.09 -8.96
CA TYR A 352 2.91 8.04 -8.15
C TYR A 352 3.60 7.30 -7.00
N LEU A 353 4.93 7.35 -6.98
CA LEU A 353 5.78 6.68 -6.02
C LEU A 353 6.30 7.69 -5.01
N LEU A 354 6.09 7.42 -3.73
CA LEU A 354 6.64 8.19 -2.62
C LEU A 354 7.96 7.59 -2.16
N ASP A 355 8.82 8.45 -1.64
CA ASP A 355 10.06 8.05 -0.98
C ASP A 355 9.77 7.33 0.34
N VAL A 356 10.75 6.56 0.79
CA VAL A 356 10.72 5.83 2.07
C VAL A 356 11.93 6.19 2.91
N GLU A 357 11.81 6.08 4.23
CA GLU A 357 12.90 6.38 5.15
C GLU A 357 13.22 5.19 6.05
N MET A 358 14.51 4.94 6.27
CA MET A 358 14.96 3.94 7.23
C MET A 358 14.96 4.52 8.64
N VAL A 359 14.22 3.88 9.54
CA VAL A 359 14.16 4.25 10.95
C VAL A 359 14.99 3.29 11.79
N LEU A 360 15.91 3.86 12.56
CA LEU A 360 16.81 3.21 13.49
C LEU A 360 16.66 3.84 14.89
N GLN A 361 17.34 3.25 15.89
CA GLN A 361 17.29 3.75 17.25
C GLN A 361 17.83 5.18 17.41
N ASP A 362 18.72 5.62 16.54
CA ASP A 362 19.37 6.94 16.62
C ASP A 362 18.66 8.04 15.85
N ASN A 363 17.67 7.71 15.00
CA ASN A 363 16.96 8.70 14.18
C ASN A 363 15.42 8.68 14.31
N TYR A 364 14.84 7.75 15.07
CA TYR A 364 13.37 7.63 15.19
C TYR A 364 12.72 8.91 15.75
N GLU A 365 13.41 9.63 16.66
CA GLU A 365 12.90 10.88 17.21
C GLU A 365 12.74 11.94 16.12
N GLU A 366 13.78 12.14 15.28
CA GLU A 366 13.75 13.11 14.18
C GLU A 366 12.67 12.76 13.14
N ILE A 367 12.62 11.48 12.72
CA ILE A 367 11.72 11.05 11.63
C ILE A 367 10.27 10.97 12.10
N LEU A 368 9.99 10.45 13.28
CA LEU A 368 8.63 10.14 13.69
C LEU A 368 8.06 11.08 14.75
N VAL A 369 8.89 11.58 15.69
CA VAL A 369 8.39 12.45 16.77
C VAL A 369 8.42 13.91 16.34
N ASP A 370 9.55 14.41 15.85
CA ASP A 370 9.68 15.78 15.42
C ASP A 370 8.80 16.11 14.20
N SER A 371 8.53 15.12 13.34
CA SER A 371 7.59 15.22 12.22
C SER A 371 6.12 15.26 12.67
N GLY A 372 5.84 14.91 13.93
CA GLY A 372 4.49 14.82 14.49
C GLY A 372 3.71 13.60 14.04
N TYR A 373 4.37 12.55 13.53
CA TYR A 373 3.72 11.28 13.20
C TYR A 373 3.30 10.54 14.48
N TYR A 374 4.20 10.50 15.48
CA TYR A 374 3.93 10.01 16.83
C TYR A 374 4.31 11.03 17.89
N THR A 375 3.81 10.84 19.10
CA THR A 375 4.28 11.55 20.31
C THR A 375 5.28 10.69 21.08
N GLU A 376 6.14 11.32 21.90
CA GLU A 376 7.04 10.60 22.81
C GLU A 376 6.28 9.61 23.71
N GLU A 377 5.10 10.01 24.25
CA GLU A 377 4.27 9.16 25.12
C GLU A 377 3.78 7.90 24.38
N GLN A 378 3.42 8.03 23.10
CA GLN A 378 3.03 6.87 22.26
C GLN A 378 4.22 5.94 22.05
N VAL A 379 5.41 6.47 21.74
CA VAL A 379 6.62 5.66 21.56
C VAL A 379 6.99 4.91 22.86
N GLU A 380 7.04 5.62 24.01
CA GLU A 380 7.33 5.00 25.31
C GLU A 380 6.31 3.91 25.69
N SER A 381 5.03 4.12 25.39
CA SER A 381 3.98 3.15 25.71
C SER A 381 3.84 2.03 24.68
N GLY A 382 4.29 2.23 23.45
CA GLY A 382 4.03 1.34 22.30
C GLY A 382 2.55 1.25 21.93
N GLN A 383 1.77 2.31 22.17
CA GLN A 383 0.31 2.37 21.92
C GLN A 383 -0.08 3.73 21.36
N LEU A 384 -1.06 3.73 20.44
CA LEU A 384 -1.66 4.94 19.87
C LEU A 384 -2.49 5.73 20.89
#